data_3172327b99680ad36789a70483cfe89a
#
_entry.id   3172327b99680ad36789a70483cfe89a
#
_cell.length_a   1.000
_cell.length_b   1.000
_cell.length_c   1.000
_cell.angle_alpha   90.00
_cell.angle_beta   90.00
_cell.angle_gamma   90.00
#
_symmetry.space_group_name_H-M   'P 1'
#
loop_
_entity.id
_entity.type
_entity.pdbx_description
1 polymer ?
#
loop_
_entity_poly.entity_id
_entity_poly.type
_entity_poly.pdbx_seq_one_letter_code
_entity_poly.pdbx_strand_id
1 'polypeptide(L)'
;MSFKALIGLLAIATAAQGAHFKRVTCPDGKNTATNAACCAFFALRDDLQENLFENQCGEASHEVLRLTFHDAIAFSPALTAQGNGGGADGSMLIFPDVEPNYEANKGISDSVGDLLEFLPRYNVTAGDLIQFAGAVGLTNCPGAPRIQFLAGRPDATAPAPDGLIPVPQDTITSILARMKDGGNFSPDEVVALLSSHSIARADHVDESLKAAPFDSTPFTFDTQIFLEVLLRGTAFPQGGSGGNSGEAESPLPLSSGDDVGELRLLSDSNFARDSRTACTWQSYVNNQSKMTSQFAAVMAKLAVIGHNPADLIDCSEVIPAATPPAGKPATFPAGTSRSDIEQACATTPFPTLSADPGPETLIPHCPDGETECDS
;
A
#
# COMPACT_ATOMS: atom_id res chain seq x y z
N MET A 1 17.19 31.22 67.65
CA MET A 1 18.29 31.04 66.70
C MET A 1 17.72 30.26 65.49
N SER A 2 17.48 30.95 64.38
CA SER A 2 16.85 30.40 63.18
C SER A 2 17.89 30.00 62.18
N PHE A 3 17.97 28.72 61.80
CA PHE A 3 18.79 28.26 60.71
C PHE A 3 17.95 28.22 59.43
N LYS A 4 18.25 29.11 58.50
CA LYS A 4 17.71 29.07 57.11
C LYS A 4 18.62 28.20 56.30
N ALA A 5 18.14 27.03 55.85
CA ALA A 5 18.81 26.20 54.88
C ALA A 5 18.49 26.74 53.47
N LEU A 6 19.53 27.11 52.74
CA LEU A 6 19.47 27.55 51.34
C LEU A 6 19.67 26.30 50.47
N ILE A 7 18.57 25.86 49.81
CA ILE A 7 18.65 24.78 48.81
C ILE A 7 18.93 25.44 47.46
N GLY A 8 20.18 25.28 47.01
CA GLY A 8 20.56 25.68 45.64
C GLY A 8 20.10 24.63 44.63
N LEU A 9 19.17 24.97 43.73
CA LEU A 9 18.82 24.21 42.57
C LEU A 9 19.96 24.32 41.53
N LEU A 10 20.72 23.25 41.31
CA LEU A 10 21.62 23.12 40.20
C LEU A 10 20.81 22.68 38.97
N ALA A 11 20.53 23.61 38.04
CA ALA A 11 19.96 23.29 36.75
C ALA A 11 21.05 22.71 35.85
N ILE A 12 21.07 21.40 35.65
CA ILE A 12 21.92 20.74 34.66
C ILE A 12 21.24 20.94 33.30
N ALA A 13 21.73 21.91 32.54
CA ALA A 13 21.39 22.05 31.14
C ALA A 13 22.12 20.94 30.35
N THR A 14 21.43 19.85 30.04
CA THR A 14 21.90 18.90 29.06
C THR A 14 21.77 19.54 27.68
N ALA A 15 22.89 20.05 27.16
CA ALA A 15 23.02 20.41 25.76
C ALA A 15 22.89 19.12 24.93
N ALA A 16 21.73 18.90 24.31
CA ALA A 16 21.61 17.91 23.26
C ALA A 16 22.50 18.39 22.09
N GLN A 17 23.73 17.88 22.04
CA GLN A 17 24.56 18.01 20.85
C GLN A 17 23.92 17.13 19.78
N GLY A 18 23.06 17.68 18.93
CA GLY A 18 22.67 17.04 17.70
C GLY A 18 23.92 16.72 16.91
N ALA A 19 24.17 15.43 16.66
CA ALA A 19 25.26 15.01 15.79
C ALA A 19 25.00 15.64 14.41
N HIS A 20 25.80 16.66 14.06
CA HIS A 20 25.81 17.20 12.72
C HIS A 20 26.46 16.16 11.81
N PHE A 21 25.67 15.27 11.23
CA PHE A 21 26.14 14.44 10.13
C PHE A 21 26.50 15.37 8.97
N LYS A 22 27.77 15.32 8.56
CA LYS A 22 28.24 16.11 7.42
C LYS A 22 27.57 15.55 6.16
N ARG A 23 26.64 16.29 5.60
CA ARG A 23 25.99 15.92 4.32
C ARG A 23 27.02 15.89 3.19
N VAL A 24 26.89 14.94 2.30
CA VAL A 24 27.67 14.82 1.06
C VAL A 24 26.98 15.59 -0.04
N THR A 25 27.73 16.37 -0.83
CA THR A 25 27.20 16.96 -2.07
C THR A 25 27.15 15.87 -3.13
N CYS A 26 26.01 15.70 -3.76
CA CYS A 26 25.82 14.72 -4.83
C CYS A 26 26.55 15.15 -6.13
N PRO A 27 26.86 14.18 -7.03
CA PRO A 27 27.55 14.46 -8.29
C PRO A 27 26.84 15.46 -9.21
N ASP A 28 25.53 15.64 -9.07
CA ASP A 28 24.73 16.61 -9.81
C ASP A 28 25.02 18.07 -9.40
N GLY A 29 25.77 18.28 -8.31
CA GLY A 29 26.12 19.59 -7.77
C GLY A 29 24.94 20.38 -7.18
N LYS A 30 23.73 19.81 -7.14
CA LYS A 30 22.49 20.43 -6.66
C LYS A 30 22.02 19.84 -5.35
N ASN A 31 21.99 18.51 -5.27
CA ASN A 31 21.47 17.78 -4.12
C ASN A 31 22.56 17.51 -3.08
N THR A 32 22.15 17.32 -1.84
CA THR A 32 22.99 16.84 -0.75
C THR A 32 22.28 15.69 -0.04
N ALA A 33 23.03 14.68 0.41
CA ALA A 33 22.50 13.53 1.10
C ALA A 33 23.28 13.25 2.40
N THR A 34 22.66 12.53 3.33
CA THR A 34 23.32 12.04 4.55
C THR A 34 24.31 10.93 4.22
N ASN A 35 24.05 10.17 3.15
CA ASN A 35 24.92 9.13 2.62
C ASN A 35 25.05 9.27 1.09
N ALA A 36 26.28 9.07 0.57
CA ALA A 36 26.55 9.18 -0.87
C ALA A 36 25.73 8.19 -1.72
N ALA A 37 25.39 7.01 -1.18
CA ALA A 37 24.56 6.03 -1.86
C ALA A 37 23.16 6.57 -2.20
N CYS A 38 22.64 7.51 -1.39
CA CYS A 38 21.32 8.10 -1.63
C CYS A 38 21.29 9.06 -2.83
N CYS A 39 22.47 9.48 -3.33
CA CYS A 39 22.56 10.45 -4.42
C CYS A 39 21.96 9.94 -5.74
N ALA A 40 22.03 8.64 -6.02
CA ALA A 40 21.47 8.05 -7.23
C ALA A 40 19.94 8.22 -7.33
N PHE A 41 19.29 8.28 -6.19
CA PHE A 41 17.82 8.29 -6.11
C PHE A 41 17.19 9.65 -6.38
N PHE A 42 17.92 10.78 -6.31
CA PHE A 42 17.35 12.10 -6.63
C PHE A 42 16.93 12.21 -8.10
N ALA A 43 17.82 11.81 -9.02
CA ALA A 43 17.53 11.85 -10.45
C ALA A 43 16.48 10.81 -10.83
N LEU A 44 16.54 9.62 -10.24
CA LEU A 44 15.53 8.56 -10.43
C LEU A 44 14.15 9.03 -9.93
N ARG A 45 14.07 9.69 -8.77
CA ARG A 45 12.81 10.26 -8.25
C ARG A 45 12.17 11.21 -9.24
N ASP A 46 12.97 12.16 -9.74
CA ASP A 46 12.47 13.20 -10.64
C ASP A 46 11.97 12.60 -11.95
N ASP A 47 12.69 11.60 -12.48
CA ASP A 47 12.32 10.87 -13.69
C ASP A 47 11.05 10.00 -13.51
N LEU A 48 10.93 9.27 -12.38
CA LEU A 48 9.72 8.51 -12.06
C LEU A 48 8.50 9.43 -11.94
N GLN A 49 8.65 10.59 -11.29
CA GLN A 49 7.56 11.54 -11.13
C GLN A 49 7.12 12.19 -12.45
N GLU A 50 8.07 12.47 -13.35
CA GLU A 50 7.78 13.14 -14.61
C GLU A 50 7.29 12.18 -15.69
N ASN A 51 7.88 10.98 -15.79
CA ASN A 51 7.72 10.11 -16.95
C ASN A 51 7.01 8.77 -16.63
N LEU A 52 6.69 8.48 -15.38
CA LEU A 52 5.89 7.32 -14.99
C LEU A 52 4.61 7.72 -14.27
N PHE A 53 4.73 8.49 -13.19
CA PHE A 53 3.57 8.82 -12.35
C PHE A 53 2.85 10.10 -12.77
N GLU A 54 3.46 10.93 -13.61
CA GLU A 54 2.94 12.25 -14.02
C GLU A 54 2.53 13.15 -12.83
N ASN A 55 3.08 12.89 -11.65
CA ASN A 55 2.71 13.48 -10.36
C ASN A 55 1.24 13.23 -9.97
N GLN A 56 0.65 12.12 -10.40
CA GLN A 56 -0.74 11.76 -10.16
C GLN A 56 -0.84 10.52 -9.26
N CYS A 57 -1.98 10.39 -8.55
CA CYS A 57 -2.40 9.15 -7.90
C CYS A 57 -3.17 8.30 -8.91
N GLY A 58 -2.56 8.04 -10.05
CA GLY A 58 -3.12 7.27 -11.16
C GLY A 58 -2.73 5.79 -11.12
N GLU A 59 -3.02 5.10 -12.23
CA GLU A 59 -2.83 3.66 -12.39
C GLU A 59 -1.39 3.22 -12.08
N ALA A 60 -0.38 3.89 -12.67
CA ALA A 60 1.02 3.57 -12.43
C ALA A 60 1.42 3.63 -10.94
N SER A 61 0.86 4.58 -10.16
CA SER A 61 1.09 4.66 -8.72
C SER A 61 0.48 3.48 -7.98
N HIS A 62 -0.72 3.03 -8.37
CA HIS A 62 -1.44 1.91 -7.77
C HIS A 62 -0.72 0.58 -8.07
N GLU A 63 -0.38 0.35 -9.33
CA GLU A 63 0.27 -0.88 -9.78
C GLU A 63 1.67 -1.06 -9.22
N VAL A 64 2.48 0.01 -9.22
CA VAL A 64 3.82 -0.04 -8.63
C VAL A 64 3.75 -0.27 -7.12
N LEU A 65 2.76 0.29 -6.42
CA LEU A 65 2.53 -0.04 -5.01
C LEU A 65 2.19 -1.53 -4.83
N ARG A 66 1.34 -2.10 -5.69
CA ARG A 66 1.04 -3.52 -5.70
C ARG A 66 2.28 -4.36 -5.97
N LEU A 67 3.12 -3.96 -6.93
CA LEU A 67 4.38 -4.65 -7.24
C LEU A 67 5.32 -4.72 -6.04
N THR A 68 5.40 -3.68 -5.18
CA THR A 68 6.22 -3.74 -3.96
C THR A 68 5.82 -4.90 -3.04
N PHE A 69 4.51 -5.19 -2.96
CA PHE A 69 3.99 -6.30 -2.16
C PHE A 69 4.27 -7.64 -2.84
N HIS A 70 3.97 -7.77 -4.13
CA HIS A 70 4.11 -9.03 -4.87
C HIS A 70 5.56 -9.53 -4.92
N ASP A 71 6.52 -8.62 -5.14
CA ASP A 71 7.94 -8.94 -5.07
C ASP A 71 8.32 -9.38 -3.65
N ALA A 72 8.02 -8.57 -2.63
CA ALA A 72 8.51 -8.80 -1.28
C ALA A 72 7.88 -10.01 -0.59
N ILE A 73 6.57 -10.26 -0.75
CA ILE A 73 5.87 -11.33 -0.01
C ILE A 73 6.15 -12.72 -0.57
N ALA A 74 6.63 -12.82 -1.79
CA ALA A 74 7.01 -14.07 -2.44
C ALA A 74 8.28 -14.70 -1.79
N PHE A 75 8.28 -14.81 -0.48
CA PHE A 75 9.39 -15.26 0.36
C PHE A 75 8.93 -16.32 1.38
N SER A 76 9.76 -17.33 1.58
CA SER A 76 9.62 -18.29 2.67
C SER A 76 11.00 -18.65 3.22
N PRO A 77 11.28 -18.44 4.52
CA PRO A 77 12.57 -18.81 5.11
C PRO A 77 12.93 -20.28 4.88
N ALA A 78 11.93 -21.16 4.87
CA ALA A 78 12.13 -22.59 4.66
C ALA A 78 12.55 -22.91 3.22
N LEU A 79 11.99 -22.24 2.23
CA LEU A 79 12.33 -22.42 0.82
C LEU A 79 13.65 -21.74 0.47
N THR A 80 13.92 -20.57 1.01
CA THR A 80 15.21 -19.88 0.84
C THR A 80 16.36 -20.70 1.38
N ALA A 81 16.18 -21.41 2.52
CA ALA A 81 17.17 -22.34 3.05
C ALA A 81 17.44 -23.54 2.09
N GLN A 82 16.58 -23.77 1.11
CA GLN A 82 16.74 -24.79 0.05
C GLN A 82 17.29 -24.20 -1.25
N GLY A 83 17.66 -22.92 -1.29
CA GLY A 83 18.25 -22.23 -2.44
C GLY A 83 17.24 -21.56 -3.36
N ASN A 84 15.98 -21.40 -2.96
CA ASN A 84 15.00 -20.63 -3.72
C ASN A 84 15.19 -19.12 -3.49
N GLY A 85 14.76 -18.30 -4.47
CA GLY A 85 14.74 -16.85 -4.40
C GLY A 85 13.57 -16.31 -3.59
N GLY A 86 13.35 -15.01 -3.66
CA GLY A 86 12.23 -14.27 -3.10
C GLY A 86 12.59 -13.34 -1.95
N GLY A 87 11.69 -12.44 -1.65
CA GLY A 87 11.86 -11.31 -0.75
C GLY A 87 11.86 -10.00 -1.51
N ALA A 88 12.11 -8.89 -0.83
CA ALA A 88 12.18 -7.57 -1.49
C ALA A 88 13.49 -7.40 -2.28
N ASP A 89 13.76 -8.29 -3.24
CA ASP A 89 15.05 -8.40 -3.94
C ASP A 89 14.98 -8.05 -5.44
N GLY A 90 13.79 -7.70 -5.94
CA GLY A 90 13.57 -7.29 -7.32
C GLY A 90 13.53 -8.45 -8.30
N SER A 91 13.28 -9.67 -7.82
CA SER A 91 13.20 -10.86 -8.66
C SER A 91 12.17 -10.70 -9.80
N MET A 92 11.08 -9.97 -9.57
CA MET A 92 10.09 -9.62 -10.61
C MET A 92 10.71 -8.91 -11.82
N LEU A 93 11.69 -8.03 -11.62
CA LEU A 93 12.38 -7.33 -12.71
C LEU A 93 13.55 -8.13 -13.29
N ILE A 94 14.20 -8.99 -12.49
CA ILE A 94 15.33 -9.81 -12.92
C ILE A 94 14.87 -11.03 -13.72
N PHE A 95 13.70 -11.57 -13.39
CA PHE A 95 13.10 -12.74 -14.05
C PHE A 95 11.71 -12.41 -14.63
N PRO A 96 11.61 -11.40 -15.53
CA PRO A 96 10.34 -10.89 -16.03
C PRO A 96 9.55 -11.90 -16.89
N ASP A 97 10.22 -12.90 -17.42
CA ASP A 97 9.61 -13.99 -18.20
C ASP A 97 9.11 -15.15 -17.31
N VAL A 98 9.30 -15.08 -16.00
CA VAL A 98 8.96 -16.17 -15.06
C VAL A 98 7.88 -15.75 -14.09
N GLU A 99 8.18 -14.87 -13.15
CA GLU A 99 7.30 -14.53 -12.03
C GLU A 99 6.02 -13.78 -12.44
N PRO A 100 6.05 -12.81 -13.38
CA PRO A 100 4.81 -12.17 -13.84
C PRO A 100 3.80 -13.12 -14.49
N ASN A 101 4.25 -14.31 -14.93
CA ASN A 101 3.37 -15.33 -15.51
C ASN A 101 2.71 -16.25 -14.47
N TYR A 102 3.01 -16.11 -13.19
CA TYR A 102 2.30 -16.86 -12.14
C TYR A 102 0.86 -16.35 -12.01
N GLU A 103 -0.09 -17.27 -11.73
CA GLU A 103 -1.52 -16.93 -11.68
C GLU A 103 -1.83 -15.80 -10.70
N ALA A 104 -1.17 -15.78 -9.53
CA ALA A 104 -1.35 -14.72 -8.53
C ALA A 104 -0.80 -13.36 -8.96
N ASN A 105 -0.01 -13.31 -10.04
CA ASN A 105 0.64 -12.11 -10.58
C ASN A 105 -0.06 -11.55 -11.82
N LYS A 106 -1.28 -12.01 -12.14
CA LYS A 106 -2.04 -11.43 -13.26
C LYS A 106 -2.11 -9.91 -13.15
N GLY A 107 -1.83 -9.20 -14.25
CA GLY A 107 -1.79 -7.74 -14.36
C GLY A 107 -0.53 -7.09 -13.78
N ILE A 108 0.44 -7.84 -13.23
CA ILE A 108 1.69 -7.25 -12.70
C ILE A 108 2.70 -6.92 -13.82
N SER A 109 2.49 -7.47 -15.02
CA SER A 109 3.38 -7.31 -16.18
C SER A 109 3.55 -5.86 -16.60
N ASP A 110 2.53 -5.03 -16.39
CA ASP A 110 2.51 -3.64 -16.83
C ASP A 110 3.48 -2.83 -15.97
N SER A 111 3.33 -2.84 -14.67
CA SER A 111 4.29 -2.18 -13.76
C SER A 111 5.71 -2.76 -13.81
N VAL A 112 5.86 -4.06 -14.12
CA VAL A 112 7.18 -4.68 -14.40
C VAL A 112 7.77 -4.09 -15.67
N GLY A 113 6.99 -4.00 -16.75
CA GLY A 113 7.41 -3.41 -18.03
C GLY A 113 7.86 -1.96 -17.87
N ASP A 114 7.07 -1.18 -17.17
CA ASP A 114 7.35 0.23 -16.88
C ASP A 114 8.67 0.41 -16.13
N LEU A 115 8.87 -0.32 -15.04
CA LEU A 115 10.09 -0.19 -14.24
C LEU A 115 11.33 -0.74 -14.95
N LEU A 116 11.20 -1.70 -15.87
CA LEU A 116 12.30 -2.18 -16.70
C LEU A 116 12.87 -1.10 -17.60
N GLU A 117 12.12 -0.06 -17.96
CA GLU A 117 12.62 1.08 -18.71
C GLU A 117 13.59 1.96 -17.90
N PHE A 118 13.41 2.01 -16.56
CA PHE A 118 14.24 2.81 -15.66
C PHE A 118 15.50 2.05 -15.21
N LEU A 119 15.43 0.75 -15.02
CA LEU A 119 16.53 -0.04 -14.45
C LEU A 119 17.88 0.15 -15.17
N PRO A 120 18.00 0.14 -16.51
CA PRO A 120 19.28 0.34 -17.21
C PRO A 120 19.78 1.80 -17.18
N ARG A 121 18.94 2.76 -16.80
CA ARG A 121 19.26 4.19 -16.83
C ARG A 121 19.91 4.67 -15.54
N TYR A 122 19.72 3.93 -14.45
CA TYR A 122 20.17 4.30 -13.11
C TYR A 122 21.02 3.20 -12.49
N ASN A 123 22.02 3.61 -11.70
CA ASN A 123 22.89 2.67 -10.97
C ASN A 123 22.24 2.31 -9.63
N VAL A 124 21.13 1.57 -9.69
CA VAL A 124 20.38 1.03 -8.56
C VAL A 124 20.08 -0.43 -8.81
N THR A 125 19.83 -1.21 -7.78
CA THR A 125 19.42 -2.62 -7.91
C THR A 125 17.93 -2.71 -8.22
N ALA A 126 17.48 -3.85 -8.76
CA ALA A 126 16.09 -4.08 -9.08
C ALA A 126 15.17 -3.98 -7.84
N GLY A 127 15.56 -4.58 -6.70
CA GLY A 127 14.80 -4.48 -5.47
C GLY A 127 14.73 -3.06 -4.91
N ASP A 128 15.84 -2.30 -5.03
CA ASP A 128 15.81 -0.89 -4.64
C ASP A 128 14.91 -0.06 -5.55
N LEU A 129 14.90 -0.34 -6.86
CA LEU A 129 14.03 0.35 -7.82
C LEU A 129 12.55 0.12 -7.48
N ILE A 130 12.11 -1.12 -7.29
CA ILE A 130 10.71 -1.45 -6.95
C ILE A 130 10.29 -0.73 -5.66
N GLN A 131 11.06 -0.90 -4.57
CA GLN A 131 10.69 -0.32 -3.28
C GLN A 131 10.75 1.21 -3.27
N PHE A 132 11.70 1.78 -4.01
CA PHE A 132 11.80 3.23 -4.18
C PHE A 132 10.63 3.80 -4.99
N ALA A 133 10.33 3.19 -6.13
CA ALA A 133 9.24 3.64 -7.00
C ALA A 133 7.88 3.59 -6.27
N GLY A 134 7.59 2.49 -5.55
CA GLY A 134 6.36 2.42 -4.75
C GLY A 134 6.30 3.49 -3.65
N ALA A 135 7.43 3.79 -2.99
CA ALA A 135 7.46 4.85 -1.98
C ALA A 135 7.30 6.26 -2.60
N VAL A 136 7.80 6.48 -3.82
CA VAL A 136 7.66 7.76 -4.55
C VAL A 136 6.22 7.90 -5.07
N GLY A 137 5.70 6.92 -5.81
CA GLY A 137 4.35 6.95 -6.39
C GLY A 137 3.27 7.17 -5.35
N LEU A 138 3.38 6.48 -4.22
CA LEU A 138 2.42 6.64 -3.11
C LEU A 138 2.31 8.08 -2.61
N THR A 139 3.38 8.89 -2.68
CA THR A 139 3.33 10.28 -2.21
C THR A 139 2.43 11.18 -3.04
N ASN A 140 2.05 10.76 -4.24
CA ASN A 140 1.11 11.47 -5.11
C ASN A 140 -0.34 11.33 -4.61
N CYS A 141 -0.65 10.25 -3.87
CA CYS A 141 -2.00 9.98 -3.39
C CYS A 141 -2.33 10.82 -2.15
N PRO A 142 -3.37 11.70 -2.21
CA PRO A 142 -3.76 12.52 -1.08
C PRO A 142 -4.07 11.67 0.16
N GLY A 143 -3.44 12.00 1.27
CA GLY A 143 -3.64 11.29 2.55
C GLY A 143 -2.73 10.10 2.79
N ALA A 144 -1.96 9.67 1.79
CA ALA A 144 -0.98 8.60 1.97
C ALA A 144 0.18 9.03 2.88
N PRO A 145 0.77 8.10 3.65
CA PRO A 145 1.96 8.39 4.44
C PRO A 145 3.22 8.40 3.58
N ARG A 146 4.23 9.09 4.04
CA ARG A 146 5.59 8.91 3.53
C ARG A 146 6.17 7.62 4.10
N ILE A 147 6.55 6.68 3.22
CA ILE A 147 7.14 5.39 3.62
C ILE A 147 8.66 5.53 3.79
N GLN A 148 9.23 4.79 4.73
CA GLN A 148 10.68 4.65 4.87
C GLN A 148 11.25 3.92 3.66
N PHE A 149 12.38 4.40 3.14
CA PHE A 149 13.12 3.75 2.08
C PHE A 149 14.56 3.44 2.53
N LEU A 150 14.92 2.16 2.52
CA LEU A 150 16.27 1.69 2.77
C LEU A 150 16.84 1.18 1.45
N ALA A 151 18.06 1.62 1.07
CA ALA A 151 18.75 1.24 -0.17
C ALA A 151 19.89 0.25 0.09
N GLY A 152 20.28 -0.47 -0.95
CA GLY A 152 21.44 -1.39 -0.92
C GLY A 152 21.06 -2.86 -0.92
N ARG A 153 19.86 -3.20 -1.39
CA ARG A 153 19.45 -4.60 -1.61
C ARG A 153 20.32 -5.21 -2.70
N PRO A 154 20.84 -6.42 -2.53
CA PRO A 154 21.47 -7.16 -3.62
C PRO A 154 20.40 -7.58 -4.65
N ASP A 155 20.79 -7.70 -5.92
CA ASP A 155 19.92 -8.25 -6.94
C ASP A 155 19.59 -9.72 -6.66
N ALA A 156 18.38 -10.13 -7.04
CA ALA A 156 17.92 -11.50 -6.96
C ALA A 156 18.82 -12.46 -7.79
N THR A 157 19.06 -13.64 -7.26
CA THR A 157 19.87 -14.68 -7.93
C THR A 157 19.04 -15.84 -8.47
N ALA A 158 17.77 -15.91 -8.10
CA ALA A 158 16.79 -16.89 -8.56
C ALA A 158 15.38 -16.29 -8.46
N PRO A 159 14.43 -16.74 -9.31
CA PRO A 159 13.05 -16.30 -9.18
C PRO A 159 12.44 -16.81 -7.85
N ALA A 160 11.46 -16.09 -7.36
CA ALA A 160 10.65 -16.56 -6.25
C ALA A 160 9.80 -17.78 -6.67
N PRO A 161 9.55 -18.75 -5.79
CA PRO A 161 8.66 -19.87 -6.08
C PRO A 161 7.21 -19.42 -6.30
N ASP A 162 6.52 -20.07 -7.23
CA ASP A 162 5.08 -19.89 -7.41
C ASP A 162 4.27 -20.34 -6.18
N GLY A 163 3.07 -19.77 -6.01
CA GLY A 163 2.12 -20.12 -4.94
C GLY A 163 2.42 -19.48 -3.58
N LEU A 164 3.32 -18.49 -3.50
CA LEU A 164 3.63 -17.78 -2.27
C LEU A 164 2.82 -16.49 -2.07
N ILE A 165 2.11 -16.02 -3.07
CA ILE A 165 1.28 -14.82 -2.98
C ILE A 165 -0.17 -15.25 -2.69
N PRO A 166 -0.79 -14.72 -1.61
CA PRO A 166 -2.20 -14.96 -1.32
C PRO A 166 -3.11 -14.43 -2.43
N VAL A 167 -4.21 -15.13 -2.69
CA VAL A 167 -5.22 -14.73 -3.68
C VAL A 167 -6.57 -14.43 -3.00
N PRO A 168 -7.46 -13.63 -3.63
CA PRO A 168 -8.71 -13.18 -3.00
C PRO A 168 -9.66 -14.30 -2.55
N GLN A 169 -9.61 -15.46 -3.18
CA GLN A 169 -10.42 -16.64 -2.81
C GLN A 169 -9.84 -17.47 -1.67
N ASP A 170 -8.65 -17.18 -1.19
CA ASP A 170 -8.05 -17.90 -0.08
C ASP A 170 -8.82 -17.67 1.24
N THR A 171 -8.79 -18.67 2.11
CA THR A 171 -9.35 -18.51 3.45
C THR A 171 -8.48 -17.57 4.29
N ILE A 172 -9.08 -16.81 5.21
CA ILE A 172 -8.34 -15.94 6.14
C ILE A 172 -7.27 -16.72 6.91
N THR A 173 -7.53 -17.97 7.27
CA THR A 173 -6.53 -18.80 7.95
C THR A 173 -5.33 -19.09 7.05
N SER A 174 -5.54 -19.38 5.77
CA SER A 174 -4.47 -19.58 4.79
C SER A 174 -3.67 -18.31 4.58
N ILE A 175 -4.35 -17.17 4.34
CA ILE A 175 -3.70 -15.88 4.13
C ILE A 175 -2.85 -15.51 5.35
N LEU A 176 -3.42 -15.56 6.56
CA LEU A 176 -2.67 -15.22 7.79
C LEU A 176 -1.47 -16.14 8.02
N ALA A 177 -1.60 -17.44 7.71
CA ALA A 177 -0.48 -18.38 7.82
C ALA A 177 0.63 -18.04 6.81
N ARG A 178 0.25 -17.69 5.57
CA ARG A 178 1.20 -17.31 4.52
C ARG A 178 1.92 -15.98 4.84
N MET A 179 1.18 -14.98 5.31
CA MET A 179 1.72 -13.69 5.71
C MET A 179 2.66 -13.81 6.94
N LYS A 180 2.32 -14.72 7.85
CA LYS A 180 3.21 -15.05 8.98
C LYS A 180 4.51 -15.73 8.52
N ASP A 181 4.44 -16.67 7.57
CA ASP A 181 5.62 -17.35 7.03
C ASP A 181 6.52 -16.36 6.25
N GLY A 182 5.93 -15.54 5.35
CA GLY A 182 6.67 -14.60 4.50
C GLY A 182 7.39 -13.50 5.26
N GLY A 183 6.73 -12.85 6.21
CA GLY A 183 7.27 -11.67 6.89
C GLY A 183 6.97 -11.63 8.39
N ASN A 184 6.51 -12.72 9.01
CA ASN A 184 6.05 -12.76 10.40
C ASN A 184 5.03 -11.66 10.72
N PHE A 185 4.10 -11.40 9.78
CA PHE A 185 3.02 -10.45 9.99
C PHE A 185 1.97 -10.98 10.96
N SER A 186 1.56 -10.13 11.89
CA SER A 186 0.38 -10.34 12.74
C SER A 186 -0.91 -10.09 11.95
N PRO A 187 -2.08 -10.58 12.44
CA PRO A 187 -3.37 -10.26 11.82
C PRO A 187 -3.63 -8.76 11.67
N ASP A 188 -3.23 -7.95 12.67
CA ASP A 188 -3.38 -6.49 12.63
C ASP A 188 -2.49 -5.84 11.58
N GLU A 189 -1.26 -6.33 11.41
CA GLU A 189 -0.34 -5.87 10.37
C GLU A 189 -0.84 -6.22 8.96
N VAL A 190 -1.50 -7.38 8.80
CA VAL A 190 -2.12 -7.73 7.51
C VAL A 190 -3.26 -6.78 7.17
N VAL A 191 -4.13 -6.45 8.14
CA VAL A 191 -5.19 -5.43 7.93
C VAL A 191 -4.58 -4.06 7.61
N ALA A 192 -3.44 -3.71 8.22
CA ALA A 192 -2.76 -2.46 7.89
C ALA A 192 -2.25 -2.42 6.45
N LEU A 193 -1.72 -3.54 5.91
CA LEU A 193 -1.31 -3.63 4.50
C LEU A 193 -2.50 -3.42 3.55
N LEU A 194 -3.69 -3.94 3.89
CA LEU A 194 -4.89 -3.79 3.08
C LEU A 194 -5.37 -2.33 2.94
N SER A 195 -4.78 -1.39 3.68
CA SER A 195 -5.02 0.05 3.44
C SER A 195 -4.62 0.50 2.02
N SER A 196 -3.72 -0.22 1.35
CA SER A 196 -3.38 0.01 -0.06
C SER A 196 -4.58 -0.15 -1.00
N HIS A 197 -5.57 -0.95 -0.63
CA HIS A 197 -6.78 -1.16 -1.42
C HIS A 197 -7.68 0.08 -1.49
N SER A 198 -7.47 1.12 -0.65
CA SER A 198 -8.17 2.40 -0.78
C SER A 198 -7.79 3.20 -2.03
N ILE A 199 -6.69 2.84 -2.69
CA ILE A 199 -6.23 3.42 -3.94
C ILE A 199 -5.96 2.31 -4.96
N ALA A 200 -6.88 1.37 -5.12
CA ALA A 200 -6.70 0.23 -6.01
C ALA A 200 -7.94 -0.02 -6.88
N ARG A 201 -7.68 -0.64 -8.02
CA ARG A 201 -8.67 -1.09 -9.00
C ARG A 201 -8.36 -2.53 -9.42
N ALA A 202 -9.27 -3.22 -10.06
CA ALA A 202 -9.09 -4.58 -10.55
C ALA A 202 -9.63 -4.77 -11.96
N ASP A 203 -8.83 -5.48 -12.79
CA ASP A 203 -9.15 -5.89 -14.15
C ASP A 203 -9.19 -7.40 -14.31
N HIS A 204 -8.65 -8.16 -13.35
CA HIS A 204 -8.41 -9.59 -13.49
C HIS A 204 -9.16 -10.46 -12.47
N VAL A 205 -9.86 -9.88 -11.50
CA VAL A 205 -10.75 -10.62 -10.59
C VAL A 205 -12.06 -10.99 -11.31
N ASP A 206 -12.62 -10.03 -12.04
CA ASP A 206 -13.64 -10.24 -13.06
C ASP A 206 -13.16 -9.60 -14.37
N GLU A 207 -12.69 -10.39 -15.33
CA GLU A 207 -12.13 -9.93 -16.61
C GLU A 207 -13.16 -9.23 -17.52
N SER A 208 -14.46 -9.28 -17.17
CA SER A 208 -15.50 -8.53 -17.87
C SER A 208 -15.64 -7.09 -17.39
N LEU A 209 -15.06 -6.76 -16.23
CA LEU A 209 -14.98 -5.41 -15.70
C LEU A 209 -13.66 -4.74 -16.12
N LYS A 210 -13.67 -3.43 -16.25
CA LYS A 210 -12.51 -2.61 -16.55
C LYS A 210 -12.22 -1.68 -15.38
N ALA A 211 -11.02 -1.76 -14.84
CA ALA A 211 -10.54 -0.87 -13.79
C ALA A 211 -11.56 -0.62 -12.65
N ALA A 212 -12.22 -1.69 -12.16
CA ALA A 212 -13.23 -1.59 -11.13
C ALA A 212 -12.59 -1.21 -9.78
N PRO A 213 -12.94 -0.06 -9.17
CA PRO A 213 -12.36 0.37 -7.90
C PRO A 213 -12.86 -0.46 -6.73
N PHE A 214 -12.08 -0.49 -5.64
CA PHE A 214 -12.44 -1.23 -4.43
C PHE A 214 -13.21 -0.39 -3.40
N ASP A 215 -13.27 0.93 -3.61
CA ASP A 215 -14.12 1.86 -2.87
C ASP A 215 -14.53 3.06 -3.75
N SER A 216 -15.32 3.95 -3.19
CA SER A 216 -15.80 5.14 -3.91
C SER A 216 -14.79 6.29 -4.00
N THR A 217 -13.55 6.13 -3.48
CA THR A 217 -12.52 7.18 -3.43
C THR A 217 -11.15 6.72 -3.96
N PRO A 218 -11.06 6.04 -5.12
CA PRO A 218 -9.86 5.30 -5.55
C PRO A 218 -8.60 6.13 -5.79
N PHE A 219 -8.71 7.45 -5.85
CA PHE A 219 -7.58 8.37 -6.01
C PHE A 219 -7.17 9.06 -4.69
N THR A 220 -7.69 8.59 -3.54
CA THR A 220 -7.43 9.17 -2.23
C THR A 220 -7.10 8.08 -1.23
N PHE A 221 -5.91 8.12 -0.64
CA PHE A 221 -5.54 7.18 0.41
C PHE A 221 -6.27 7.53 1.70
N ASP A 222 -7.47 6.99 1.88
CA ASP A 222 -8.34 7.32 3.00
C ASP A 222 -9.00 6.09 3.65
N THR A 223 -9.97 6.31 4.51
CA THR A 223 -10.59 5.24 5.30
C THR A 223 -11.92 4.77 4.73
N GLN A 224 -12.29 5.19 3.52
CA GLN A 224 -13.58 4.88 2.93
C GLN A 224 -13.77 3.38 2.69
N ILE A 225 -12.74 2.69 2.20
CA ILE A 225 -12.77 1.23 2.00
C ILE A 225 -13.14 0.47 3.28
N PHE A 226 -12.62 0.92 4.45
CA PHE A 226 -12.90 0.25 5.72
C PHE A 226 -14.37 0.40 6.14
N LEU A 227 -15.04 1.44 5.68
CA LEU A 227 -16.48 1.62 5.86
C LEU A 227 -17.28 0.79 4.85
N GLU A 228 -16.98 0.93 3.56
CA GLU A 228 -17.78 0.33 2.48
C GLU A 228 -17.75 -1.19 2.54
N VAL A 229 -16.60 -1.80 2.78
CA VAL A 229 -16.48 -3.26 2.95
C VAL A 229 -17.30 -3.78 4.15
N LEU A 230 -17.57 -2.98 5.18
CA LEU A 230 -18.44 -3.37 6.31
C LEU A 230 -19.94 -3.24 5.99
N LEU A 231 -20.32 -2.53 4.93
CA LEU A 231 -21.71 -2.46 4.50
C LEU A 231 -22.17 -3.81 3.95
N ARG A 232 -23.45 -4.11 4.11
CA ARG A 232 -24.06 -5.26 3.47
C ARG A 232 -23.96 -5.14 1.96
N GLY A 233 -23.45 -6.18 1.30
CA GLY A 233 -23.48 -6.29 -0.14
C GLY A 233 -24.90 -6.44 -0.68
N THR A 234 -25.15 -5.92 -1.86
CA THR A 234 -26.48 -5.94 -2.49
C THR A 234 -26.47 -6.67 -3.83
N ALA A 235 -25.37 -6.57 -4.56
CA ALA A 235 -25.16 -7.26 -5.84
C ALA A 235 -23.67 -7.21 -6.23
N PHE A 236 -23.33 -7.89 -7.31
CA PHE A 236 -22.04 -7.75 -7.99
C PHE A 236 -22.04 -6.51 -8.89
N PRO A 237 -20.87 -5.94 -9.23
CA PRO A 237 -20.75 -4.77 -10.08
C PRO A 237 -21.52 -4.94 -11.42
N GLN A 238 -22.20 -3.88 -11.86
CA GLN A 238 -22.92 -3.91 -13.11
C GLN A 238 -21.94 -4.02 -14.29
N GLY A 239 -22.28 -4.87 -15.26
CA GLY A 239 -21.41 -5.17 -16.40
C GLY A 239 -20.47 -6.33 -16.17
N GLY A 240 -20.25 -6.72 -14.90
CA GLY A 240 -19.46 -7.88 -14.54
C GLY A 240 -20.21 -9.19 -14.75
N SER A 241 -19.45 -10.29 -14.83
CA SER A 241 -20.01 -11.64 -14.89
C SER A 241 -20.59 -12.09 -13.55
N GLY A 242 -20.15 -11.46 -12.46
CA GLY A 242 -20.61 -11.68 -11.09
C GLY A 242 -20.30 -13.05 -10.52
N GLY A 243 -20.00 -13.11 -9.23
CA GLY A 243 -19.81 -14.38 -8.53
C GLY A 243 -18.53 -15.13 -8.89
N ASN A 244 -17.52 -14.45 -9.41
CA ASN A 244 -16.19 -15.04 -9.60
C ASN A 244 -15.56 -15.42 -8.26
N SER A 245 -14.61 -16.35 -8.27
CA SER A 245 -14.08 -16.95 -7.05
C SER A 245 -13.36 -15.98 -6.11
N GLY A 246 -13.02 -14.79 -6.54
CA GLY A 246 -12.38 -13.75 -5.72
C GLY A 246 -13.29 -12.59 -5.32
N GLU A 247 -14.59 -12.64 -5.69
CA GLU A 247 -15.55 -11.55 -5.47
C GLU A 247 -16.50 -11.80 -4.29
N ALA A 248 -16.98 -10.71 -3.73
CA ALA A 248 -18.15 -10.65 -2.85
C ALA A 248 -19.10 -9.56 -3.33
N GLU A 249 -20.40 -9.67 -3.00
CA GLU A 249 -21.38 -8.63 -3.31
C GLU A 249 -20.95 -7.27 -2.73
N SER A 250 -21.01 -6.22 -3.55
CA SER A 250 -20.70 -4.83 -3.18
C SER A 250 -21.94 -4.08 -2.68
N PRO A 251 -21.78 -3.07 -1.81
CA PRO A 251 -22.86 -2.14 -1.47
C PRO A 251 -23.14 -1.14 -2.60
N LEU A 252 -22.18 -0.92 -3.49
CA LEU A 252 -22.21 0.02 -4.61
C LEU A 252 -22.02 -0.71 -5.95
N PRO A 253 -22.89 -1.67 -6.29
CA PRO A 253 -22.74 -2.46 -7.51
C PRO A 253 -23.06 -1.67 -8.79
N LEU A 254 -23.67 -0.50 -8.64
CA LEU A 254 -24.07 0.39 -9.73
C LEU A 254 -23.28 1.68 -9.62
N SER A 255 -22.86 2.20 -10.77
CA SER A 255 -22.44 3.56 -10.96
C SER A 255 -23.41 4.24 -11.94
N SER A 256 -23.44 5.58 -11.97
CA SER A 256 -24.34 6.29 -12.88
C SER A 256 -23.90 6.11 -14.33
N GLY A 257 -24.83 5.75 -15.19
CA GLY A 257 -24.56 5.57 -16.63
C GLY A 257 -24.03 4.18 -16.97
N ASP A 258 -23.04 4.12 -17.85
CA ASP A 258 -22.41 2.89 -18.32
C ASP A 258 -21.19 2.47 -17.44
N ASP A 259 -21.01 3.15 -16.30
CA ASP A 259 -19.82 3.02 -15.46
C ASP A 259 -19.87 1.78 -14.57
N VAL A 260 -18.68 1.25 -14.28
CA VAL A 260 -18.49 0.08 -13.41
C VAL A 260 -18.71 0.50 -11.95
N GLY A 261 -19.44 -0.30 -11.20
CA GLY A 261 -19.58 -0.11 -9.75
C GLY A 261 -18.32 -0.54 -8.97
N GLU A 262 -18.38 -0.44 -7.64
CA GLU A 262 -17.33 -0.92 -6.73
C GLU A 262 -17.21 -2.46 -6.81
N LEU A 263 -16.00 -2.97 -7.00
CA LEU A 263 -15.69 -4.39 -6.86
C LEU A 263 -15.22 -4.67 -5.43
N ARG A 264 -15.86 -5.61 -4.77
CA ARG A 264 -15.45 -6.06 -3.44
C ARG A 264 -14.70 -7.37 -3.52
N LEU A 265 -13.45 -7.36 -3.03
CA LEU A 265 -12.68 -8.60 -2.88
C LEU A 265 -13.28 -9.49 -1.78
N LEU A 266 -13.35 -10.79 -2.04
CA LEU A 266 -13.82 -11.79 -1.07
C LEU A 266 -12.89 -11.82 0.16
N SER A 267 -11.58 -11.67 -0.03
CA SER A 267 -10.62 -11.56 1.07
C SER A 267 -10.93 -10.38 1.99
N ASP A 268 -11.15 -9.18 1.46
CA ASP A 268 -11.43 -7.99 2.25
C ASP A 268 -12.75 -8.12 3.02
N SER A 269 -13.79 -8.62 2.35
CA SER A 269 -15.06 -8.93 3.00
C SER A 269 -14.89 -9.91 4.18
N ASN A 270 -14.05 -10.91 4.00
CA ASN A 270 -13.76 -11.90 5.04
C ASN A 270 -12.88 -11.32 6.16
N PHE A 271 -11.84 -10.53 5.85
CA PHE A 271 -11.02 -9.84 6.86
C PHE A 271 -11.83 -8.90 7.74
N ALA A 272 -12.77 -8.18 7.15
CA ALA A 272 -13.66 -7.27 7.87
C ALA A 272 -14.59 -8.01 8.86
N ARG A 273 -14.78 -9.33 8.70
CA ARG A 273 -15.74 -10.15 9.48
C ARG A 273 -15.11 -11.25 10.30
N ASP A 274 -13.84 -11.60 10.09
CA ASP A 274 -13.12 -12.60 10.88
C ASP A 274 -12.83 -12.09 12.30
N SER A 275 -13.06 -12.89 13.30
CA SER A 275 -12.87 -12.52 14.71
C SER A 275 -11.45 -12.09 15.09
N ARG A 276 -10.44 -12.45 14.29
CA ARG A 276 -9.02 -12.11 14.50
C ARG A 276 -8.67 -10.72 13.95
N THR A 277 -9.48 -10.16 13.04
CA THR A 277 -9.15 -8.97 12.25
C THR A 277 -10.25 -7.90 12.26
N ALA A 278 -11.50 -8.27 12.47
CA ALA A 278 -12.65 -7.37 12.38
C ALA A 278 -12.54 -6.12 13.28
N CYS A 279 -11.96 -6.24 14.48
CA CYS A 279 -11.81 -5.08 15.36
C CYS A 279 -10.73 -4.12 14.88
N THR A 280 -9.65 -4.63 14.30
CA THR A 280 -8.62 -3.79 13.67
C THR A 280 -9.17 -3.13 12.43
N TRP A 281 -9.88 -3.87 11.56
CA TRP A 281 -10.58 -3.32 10.41
C TRP A 281 -11.49 -2.15 10.79
N GLN A 282 -12.44 -2.37 11.69
CA GLN A 282 -13.35 -1.33 12.17
C GLN A 282 -12.63 -0.13 12.79
N SER A 283 -11.48 -0.34 13.43
CA SER A 283 -10.74 0.71 14.11
C SER A 283 -10.12 1.74 13.18
N TYR A 284 -10.04 1.45 11.87
CA TYR A 284 -9.58 2.39 10.84
C TYR A 284 -10.72 3.26 10.31
N VAL A 285 -11.97 2.82 10.42
CA VAL A 285 -13.11 3.63 9.97
C VAL A 285 -13.05 5.01 10.59
N ASN A 286 -12.92 6.04 9.75
CA ASN A 286 -12.77 7.45 10.12
C ASN A 286 -11.59 7.73 11.08
N ASN A 287 -10.51 6.95 10.97
CA ASN A 287 -9.30 7.13 11.77
C ASN A 287 -8.04 7.14 10.88
N GLN A 288 -7.94 8.16 10.02
CA GLN A 288 -6.87 8.35 9.06
C GLN A 288 -5.48 8.26 9.70
N SER A 289 -5.28 8.95 10.83
CA SER A 289 -3.97 8.99 11.50
C SER A 289 -3.51 7.61 11.97
N LYS A 290 -4.42 6.78 12.49
CA LYS A 290 -4.09 5.42 12.91
C LYS A 290 -3.76 4.54 11.69
N MET A 291 -4.61 4.58 10.66
CA MET A 291 -4.44 3.82 9.45
C MET A 291 -3.09 4.13 8.79
N THR A 292 -2.81 5.40 8.50
CA THR A 292 -1.57 5.82 7.83
C THR A 292 -0.32 5.49 8.63
N SER A 293 -0.34 5.68 9.95
CA SER A 293 0.82 5.36 10.79
C SER A 293 1.12 3.85 10.82
N GLN A 294 0.09 3.01 10.88
CA GLN A 294 0.25 1.56 10.88
C GLN A 294 0.63 1.04 9.49
N PHE A 295 0.05 1.61 8.42
CA PHE A 295 0.44 1.30 7.05
C PHE A 295 1.91 1.63 6.80
N ALA A 296 2.38 2.83 7.17
CA ALA A 296 3.79 3.20 7.01
C ALA A 296 4.73 2.23 7.74
N ALA A 297 4.38 1.84 8.96
CA ALA A 297 5.18 0.91 9.75
C ALA A 297 5.25 -0.50 9.12
N VAL A 298 4.11 -0.99 8.61
CA VAL A 298 4.07 -2.33 8.03
C VAL A 298 4.71 -2.37 6.64
N MET A 299 4.61 -1.31 5.84
CA MET A 299 5.32 -1.19 4.57
C MET A 299 6.84 -1.14 4.77
N ALA A 300 7.32 -0.43 5.80
CA ALA A 300 8.75 -0.46 6.16
C ALA A 300 9.23 -1.87 6.54
N LYS A 301 8.38 -2.68 7.18
CA LYS A 301 8.65 -4.09 7.47
C LYS A 301 8.62 -4.97 6.21
N LEU A 302 7.66 -4.74 5.32
CA LEU A 302 7.53 -5.44 4.03
C LEU A 302 8.77 -5.23 3.18
N ALA A 303 9.21 -3.99 3.05
CA ALA A 303 10.31 -3.57 2.19
C ALA A 303 11.67 -4.21 2.54
N VAL A 304 11.81 -4.90 3.66
CA VAL A 304 13.05 -5.55 4.09
C VAL A 304 12.94 -7.07 4.22
N ILE A 305 11.87 -7.67 3.71
CA ILE A 305 11.72 -9.14 3.71
C ILE A 305 12.88 -9.75 2.93
N GLY A 306 13.51 -10.77 3.52
CA GLY A 306 14.69 -11.43 2.96
C GLY A 306 16.02 -10.73 3.23
N HIS A 307 16.02 -9.53 3.81
CA HIS A 307 17.21 -8.74 4.09
C HIS A 307 17.40 -8.45 5.59
N ASN A 308 18.67 -8.17 5.97
CA ASN A 308 18.96 -7.61 7.28
C ASN A 308 18.94 -6.07 7.16
N PRO A 309 18.02 -5.36 7.84
CA PRO A 309 17.93 -3.90 7.74
C PRO A 309 19.20 -3.16 8.17
N ALA A 310 20.04 -3.78 9.00
CA ALA A 310 21.30 -3.17 9.43
C ALA A 310 22.35 -3.07 8.30
N ASP A 311 22.19 -3.82 7.23
CA ASP A 311 23.07 -3.81 6.06
C ASP A 311 22.62 -2.80 5.00
N LEU A 312 21.44 -2.20 5.19
CA LEU A 312 20.82 -1.22 4.27
C LEU A 312 21.05 0.21 4.78
N ILE A 313 20.95 1.16 3.84
CA ILE A 313 21.19 2.59 4.06
C ILE A 313 19.87 3.33 4.03
N ASP A 314 19.54 4.11 5.06
CA ASP A 314 18.34 4.96 5.05
C ASP A 314 18.50 6.11 4.07
N CYS A 315 17.75 6.05 2.97
CA CYS A 315 17.64 7.06 1.94
C CYS A 315 16.22 7.71 1.90
N SER A 316 15.45 7.57 2.97
CA SER A 316 14.09 8.15 3.06
C SER A 316 14.07 9.66 2.81
N GLU A 317 15.20 10.35 3.01
CA GLU A 317 15.30 11.78 2.74
C GLU A 317 15.04 12.15 1.28
N VAL A 318 15.20 11.20 0.35
CA VAL A 318 14.96 11.40 -1.09
C VAL A 318 13.47 11.30 -1.45
N ILE A 319 12.70 10.55 -0.67
CA ILE A 319 11.25 10.40 -0.91
C ILE A 319 10.57 11.78 -0.79
N PRO A 320 9.68 12.17 -1.73
CA PRO A 320 8.94 13.43 -1.66
C PRO A 320 8.13 13.59 -0.37
N ALA A 321 7.71 14.81 -0.09
CA ALA A 321 6.70 15.03 0.94
C ALA A 321 5.37 14.42 0.48
N ALA A 322 4.68 13.74 1.38
CA ALA A 322 3.36 13.18 1.09
C ALA A 322 2.35 14.29 0.77
N THR A 323 1.46 14.04 -0.17
CA THR A 323 0.35 14.94 -0.46
C THR A 323 -0.63 14.95 0.73
N PRO A 324 -1.00 16.13 1.24
CA PRO A 324 -1.90 16.21 2.38
C PRO A 324 -3.24 15.52 2.11
N PRO A 325 -3.91 14.97 3.14
CA PRO A 325 -5.22 14.34 2.97
C PRO A 325 -6.24 15.35 2.46
N ALA A 326 -7.19 14.89 1.65
CA ALA A 326 -8.30 15.70 1.13
C ALA A 326 -9.24 16.25 2.24
N GLY A 327 -9.04 15.81 3.48
CA GLY A 327 -9.78 16.32 4.65
C GLY A 327 -11.23 15.84 4.75
N LYS A 328 -11.64 14.89 3.92
CA LYS A 328 -12.98 14.30 4.00
C LYS A 328 -12.97 13.12 4.98
N PRO A 329 -13.89 13.09 5.99
CA PRO A 329 -14.10 11.91 6.81
C PRO A 329 -14.77 10.81 5.99
N ALA A 330 -14.64 9.55 6.43
CA ALA A 330 -15.43 8.46 5.88
C ALA A 330 -16.93 8.77 6.01
N THR A 331 -17.67 8.53 4.93
CA THR A 331 -19.08 8.93 4.81
C THR A 331 -19.90 7.74 4.29
N PHE A 332 -21.03 7.46 4.91
CA PHE A 332 -21.94 6.46 4.37
C PHE A 332 -22.34 6.83 2.95
N PRO A 333 -22.23 5.90 1.98
CA PRO A 333 -22.74 6.13 0.64
C PRO A 333 -24.22 6.50 0.64
N ALA A 334 -24.66 7.23 -0.38
CA ALA A 334 -26.05 7.66 -0.54
C ALA A 334 -27.02 6.49 -0.37
N GLY A 335 -28.08 6.69 0.40
CA GLY A 335 -29.08 5.66 0.69
C GLY A 335 -28.66 4.60 1.70
N THR A 336 -27.42 4.62 2.20
CA THR A 336 -26.94 3.71 3.25
C THR A 336 -26.83 4.40 4.60
N SER A 337 -26.72 3.61 5.65
CA SER A 337 -26.71 4.10 7.04
C SER A 337 -26.03 3.11 7.99
N ARG A 338 -25.96 3.47 9.25
CA ARG A 338 -25.47 2.59 10.32
C ARG A 338 -26.20 1.23 10.39
N SER A 339 -27.48 1.15 9.97
CA SER A 339 -28.24 -0.10 9.97
C SER A 339 -27.81 -1.11 8.92
N ASP A 340 -27.04 -0.65 7.93
CA ASP A 340 -26.55 -1.48 6.83
C ASP A 340 -25.16 -2.07 7.11
N ILE A 341 -24.54 -1.68 8.23
CA ILE A 341 -23.25 -2.21 8.67
C ILE A 341 -23.38 -3.64 9.22
N GLU A 342 -22.59 -4.54 8.69
CA GLU A 342 -22.40 -5.90 9.21
C GLU A 342 -21.21 -5.93 10.18
N GLN A 343 -21.44 -5.36 11.37
CA GLN A 343 -20.41 -5.22 12.38
C GLN A 343 -20.03 -6.55 13.02
N ALA A 344 -18.78 -7.01 12.82
CA ALA A 344 -18.24 -8.19 13.48
C ALA A 344 -17.43 -7.88 14.75
N CYS A 345 -16.89 -6.67 14.91
CA CYS A 345 -16.24 -6.24 16.15
C CYS A 345 -17.27 -5.96 17.25
N ALA A 346 -17.34 -6.83 18.26
CA ALA A 346 -18.27 -6.69 19.38
C ALA A 346 -17.73 -5.84 20.54
N THR A 347 -16.42 -5.54 20.55
CA THR A 347 -15.76 -4.91 21.71
C THR A 347 -15.70 -3.39 21.62
N THR A 348 -15.89 -2.82 20.44
CA THR A 348 -15.81 -1.37 20.22
C THR A 348 -17.05 -0.87 19.49
N PRO A 349 -17.69 0.21 19.96
CA PRO A 349 -18.81 0.80 19.26
C PRO A 349 -18.37 1.33 17.89
N PHE A 350 -19.24 1.21 16.90
CA PHE A 350 -19.01 1.77 15.57
C PHE A 350 -19.07 3.31 15.65
N PRO A 351 -18.19 4.04 14.94
CA PRO A 351 -18.19 5.51 14.97
C PRO A 351 -19.49 6.10 14.38
N THR A 352 -19.81 7.32 14.80
CA THR A 352 -20.87 8.10 14.18
C THR A 352 -20.34 8.80 12.95
N LEU A 353 -20.97 8.56 11.80
CA LEU A 353 -20.58 9.12 10.50
C LEU A 353 -21.76 9.85 9.87
N SER A 354 -21.46 10.81 8.98
CA SER A 354 -22.44 11.41 8.07
C SER A 354 -22.77 10.46 6.93
N ALA A 355 -23.86 10.71 6.23
CA ALA A 355 -24.18 10.08 4.97
C ALA A 355 -24.04 11.10 3.82
N ASP A 356 -23.73 10.59 2.64
CA ASP A 356 -23.76 11.36 1.41
C ASP A 356 -25.20 11.87 1.20
N PRO A 357 -25.43 13.19 1.08
CA PRO A 357 -26.75 13.75 0.93
C PRO A 357 -27.26 13.65 -0.53
N GLY A 358 -26.43 13.17 -1.46
CA GLY A 358 -26.79 13.03 -2.87
C GLY A 358 -27.82 11.92 -3.10
N PRO A 359 -28.41 11.86 -4.31
CA PRO A 359 -29.28 10.77 -4.70
C PRO A 359 -28.51 9.44 -4.88
N GLU A 360 -27.22 9.52 -5.21
CA GLU A 360 -26.27 8.43 -5.33
C GLU A 360 -24.86 8.90 -4.96
N THR A 361 -24.01 7.98 -4.58
CA THR A 361 -22.58 8.24 -4.41
C THR A 361 -21.88 8.00 -5.74
N LEU A 362 -21.19 9.04 -6.23
CA LEU A 362 -20.44 8.96 -7.48
C LEU A 362 -19.11 8.25 -7.22
N ILE A 363 -18.81 7.24 -8.04
CA ILE A 363 -17.53 6.55 -8.07
C ILE A 363 -16.74 7.13 -9.25
N PRO A 364 -15.54 7.67 -9.05
CA PRO A 364 -14.68 8.08 -10.16
C PRO A 364 -14.32 6.88 -11.03
N HIS A 365 -14.54 6.98 -12.32
CA HIS A 365 -14.26 5.94 -13.32
C HIS A 365 -13.22 6.42 -14.32
N CYS A 366 -12.67 5.47 -15.05
CA CYS A 366 -11.75 5.77 -16.14
C CYS A 366 -12.49 6.45 -17.29
N PRO A 367 -11.86 7.32 -18.08
CA PRO A 367 -12.40 7.81 -19.32
C PRO A 367 -12.85 6.68 -20.26
N ASP A 368 -13.90 6.94 -21.05
CA ASP A 368 -14.48 5.94 -21.96
C ASP A 368 -13.44 5.26 -22.85
N GLY A 369 -13.33 3.95 -22.72
CA GLY A 369 -12.45 3.12 -23.53
C GLY A 369 -11.01 3.01 -23.02
N GLU A 370 -10.65 3.68 -21.92
CA GLU A 370 -9.36 3.53 -21.28
C GLU A 370 -9.43 2.49 -20.18
N THR A 371 -8.37 1.70 -20.05
CA THR A 371 -8.15 0.75 -18.95
C THR A 371 -7.22 1.34 -17.91
N GLU A 372 -6.49 2.38 -18.27
CA GLU A 372 -5.58 3.13 -17.41
C GLU A 372 -6.27 4.43 -16.96
N CYS A 373 -6.33 4.65 -15.67
CA CYS A 373 -7.05 5.77 -15.08
C CYS A 373 -6.10 6.72 -14.37
N ASP A 374 -5.94 7.89 -14.93
CA ASP A 374 -5.27 8.99 -14.26
C ASP A 374 -6.24 9.80 -13.39
N SER A 375 -5.72 10.35 -12.27
CA SER A 375 -6.52 11.10 -11.29
C SER A 375 -6.85 12.51 -11.72
#